data_694c106770918df8a4d9811da265bfb6
#
_entry.id   694c106770918df8a4d9811da265bfb6
#
_cell.length_a   1.000
_cell.length_b   1.000
_cell.length_c   1.000
_cell.angle_alpha   90.00
_cell.angle_beta   90.00
_cell.angle_gamma   90.00
#
_symmetry.space_group_name_H-M   'P 1'
#
loop_
_entity.id
_entity.type
_entity.pdbx_description
1 polymer ?
#
loop_
_entity_poly.entity_id
_entity_poly.type
_entity_poly.pdbx_seq_one_letter_code
_entity_poly.pdbx_strand_id
1 'polypeptide(L)'
;MRYGIPELDIPPLEPFHLDGVRIDTDNPEIGNISAIITDLTVYGLSTFIIESAKLSLIGPSISVNLLFPELYATGDYNVSGILGDMFTIFGSGPFKATIYEFRLQFTVVLGYSRGLYIKDFDLDFALTSVLFDIENFMGGDEVGRIMNKVFQELTPQVVEIIKPDILPGIKSYVASRANETIQHLTMRDLFNILLGENEIRDIAHLIIP
;
A
#
# COMPACT_ATOMS: atom_id res chain seq x y z
N MET A 1 -5.62 -12.57 9.92
CA MET A 1 -4.89 -11.31 9.72
C MET A 1 -5.43 -10.12 10.52
N ARG A 2 -6.68 -10.13 10.96
CA ARG A 2 -7.25 -9.05 11.79
C ARG A 2 -6.42 -8.73 13.04
N TYR A 3 -5.83 -9.75 13.64
CA TYR A 3 -5.04 -9.66 14.88
C TYR A 3 -3.52 -9.73 14.64
N GLY A 4 -3.07 -9.60 13.39
CA GLY A 4 -1.67 -9.80 13.02
C GLY A 4 -1.29 -11.28 12.94
N ILE A 5 -0.03 -11.54 12.64
CA ILE A 5 0.60 -12.85 12.69
C ILE A 5 1.91 -12.67 13.46
N PRO A 6 1.90 -12.89 14.79
CA PRO A 6 3.07 -12.65 15.65
C PRO A 6 4.29 -13.47 15.22
N GLU A 7 4.09 -14.67 14.70
CA GLU A 7 5.15 -15.56 14.23
C GLU A 7 5.93 -14.99 13.03
N LEU A 8 5.31 -14.06 12.29
CA LEU A 8 5.92 -13.39 11.13
C LEU A 8 6.16 -11.90 11.39
N ASP A 9 6.03 -11.45 12.63
CA ASP A 9 6.14 -10.03 13.01
C ASP A 9 5.22 -9.12 12.17
N ILE A 10 4.06 -9.67 11.76
CA ILE A 10 3.03 -8.91 11.03
C ILE A 10 2.09 -8.28 12.07
N PRO A 11 2.04 -6.94 12.14
CA PRO A 11 1.17 -6.26 13.08
C PRO A 11 -0.32 -6.47 12.75
N PRO A 12 -1.23 -6.19 13.69
CA PRO A 12 -2.65 -6.14 13.40
C PRO A 12 -2.94 -5.20 12.23
N LEU A 13 -3.79 -5.67 11.31
CA LEU A 13 -4.23 -4.85 10.17
C LEU A 13 -5.45 -3.97 10.50
N GLU A 14 -5.93 -4.04 11.74
CA GLU A 14 -7.19 -3.38 12.09
C GLU A 14 -7.19 -2.86 13.54
N PRO A 15 -7.13 -1.57 13.76
CA PRO A 15 -6.77 -0.54 12.80
C PRO A 15 -5.25 -0.53 12.48
N PHE A 16 -4.90 -0.11 11.28
CA PHE A 16 -3.51 0.14 10.92
C PHE A 16 -3.14 1.58 11.25
N HIS A 17 -2.02 1.79 11.93
CA HIS A 17 -1.52 3.10 12.31
C HIS A 17 -0.18 3.39 11.64
N LEU A 18 -0.03 4.62 11.17
CA LEU A 18 1.22 5.15 10.65
C LEU A 18 1.44 6.56 11.22
N ASP A 19 2.58 6.77 11.87
CA ASP A 19 2.92 8.04 12.53
C ASP A 19 2.98 9.20 11.55
N GLY A 20 3.50 8.98 10.35
CA GLY A 20 3.51 9.99 9.32
C GLY A 20 4.08 9.51 7.99
N VAL A 21 3.64 10.19 6.94
CA VAL A 21 4.16 10.02 5.58
C VAL A 21 4.30 11.39 4.94
N ARG A 22 5.39 11.58 4.20
CA ARG A 22 5.62 12.77 3.38
C ARG A 22 5.61 12.37 1.92
N ILE A 23 4.89 13.14 1.12
CA ILE A 23 4.77 13.00 -0.32
C ILE A 23 5.20 14.34 -0.93
N ASP A 24 6.28 14.31 -1.67
CA ASP A 24 6.73 15.46 -2.46
C ASP A 24 6.69 15.04 -3.93
N THR A 25 6.04 15.83 -4.77
CA THR A 25 6.04 15.64 -6.21
C THR A 25 6.40 16.95 -6.92
N ASP A 26 7.20 16.83 -7.95
CA ASP A 26 7.52 17.90 -8.89
C ASP A 26 7.26 17.34 -10.30
N ASN A 27 5.97 17.21 -10.61
CA ASN A 27 5.50 16.55 -11.82
C ASN A 27 4.97 17.60 -12.80
N PRO A 28 5.45 17.63 -14.06
CA PRO A 28 5.03 18.62 -15.05
C PRO A 28 3.52 18.62 -15.36
N GLU A 29 2.83 17.50 -15.15
CA GLU A 29 1.38 17.37 -15.39
C GLU A 29 0.55 17.83 -14.20
N ILE A 30 1.10 17.76 -13.00
CA ILE A 30 0.39 18.08 -11.76
C ILE A 30 0.89 19.39 -11.15
N GLY A 31 2.20 19.60 -11.15
CA GLY A 31 2.86 20.73 -10.50
C GLY A 31 3.75 20.31 -9.33
N ASN A 32 4.16 21.27 -8.54
CA ASN A 32 5.00 21.06 -7.36
C ASN A 32 4.14 21.06 -6.10
N ILE A 33 4.01 19.88 -5.46
CA ILE A 33 3.17 19.69 -4.28
C ILE A 33 3.97 19.00 -3.20
N SER A 34 3.91 19.52 -1.98
CA SER A 34 4.38 18.86 -0.76
C SER A 34 3.19 18.59 0.15
N ALA A 35 3.02 17.34 0.53
CA ALA A 35 1.98 16.91 1.47
C ALA A 35 2.61 16.08 2.60
N ILE A 36 2.22 16.39 3.82
CA ILE A 36 2.57 15.63 5.03
C ILE A 36 1.27 15.13 5.62
N ILE A 37 1.21 13.85 5.88
CA ILE A 37 0.10 13.20 6.60
C ILE A 37 0.66 12.69 7.91
N THR A 38 0.00 12.95 9.02
CA THR A 38 0.36 12.47 10.36
C THR A 38 -0.82 11.78 11.02
N ASP A 39 -0.52 10.94 12.01
CA ASP A 39 -1.52 10.20 12.79
C ASP A 39 -2.51 9.42 11.93
N LEU A 40 -2.00 8.88 10.81
CA LEU A 40 -2.83 8.13 9.86
C LEU A 40 -3.33 6.84 10.49
N THR A 41 -4.64 6.70 10.55
CA THR A 41 -5.32 5.47 10.98
C THR A 41 -6.18 4.95 9.84
N VAL A 42 -5.97 3.70 9.45
CA VAL A 42 -6.71 3.05 8.36
C VAL A 42 -7.50 1.87 8.89
N TYR A 43 -8.76 1.79 8.50
CA TYR A 43 -9.69 0.71 8.78
C TYR A 43 -10.11 0.02 7.48
N GLY A 44 -10.56 -1.23 7.58
CA GLY A 44 -11.03 -2.00 6.45
C GLY A 44 -9.96 -2.88 5.80
N LEU A 45 -8.70 -2.78 6.20
CA LEU A 45 -7.63 -3.61 5.64
C LEU A 45 -7.84 -5.12 5.87
N SER A 46 -8.59 -5.51 6.91
CA SER A 46 -8.91 -6.91 7.17
C SER A 46 -10.05 -7.46 6.30
N THR A 47 -10.72 -6.62 5.51
CA THR A 47 -11.87 -7.00 4.65
C THR A 47 -11.47 -7.37 3.24
N PHE A 48 -10.18 -7.50 2.95
CA PHE A 48 -9.69 -7.78 1.62
C PHE A 48 -10.26 -9.08 1.03
N ILE A 49 -10.44 -9.05 -0.27
CA ILE A 49 -10.82 -10.20 -1.09
C ILE A 49 -9.61 -10.56 -1.95
N ILE A 50 -9.22 -11.83 -1.94
CA ILE A 50 -8.17 -12.32 -2.84
C ILE A 50 -8.83 -12.59 -4.20
N GLU A 51 -8.59 -11.71 -5.17
CA GLU A 51 -9.08 -11.90 -6.54
C GLU A 51 -8.27 -12.97 -7.28
N SER A 52 -6.96 -13.01 -7.02
CA SER A 52 -6.08 -14.07 -7.53
C SER A 52 -4.85 -14.23 -6.65
N ALA A 53 -4.36 -15.48 -6.55
CA ALA A 53 -3.07 -15.79 -5.95
C ALA A 53 -2.40 -16.87 -6.80
N LYS A 54 -1.11 -16.65 -7.12
CA LYS A 54 -0.30 -17.59 -7.91
C LYS A 54 1.00 -17.84 -7.16
N LEU A 55 1.35 -19.09 -7.00
CA LEU A 55 2.61 -19.55 -6.42
C LEU A 55 3.41 -20.30 -7.48
N SER A 56 4.66 -19.94 -7.66
CA SER A 56 5.62 -20.71 -8.45
C SER A 56 6.71 -21.26 -7.54
N LEU A 57 6.98 -22.55 -7.66
CA LEU A 57 8.04 -23.23 -6.91
C LEU A 57 9.36 -23.25 -7.69
N ILE A 58 9.28 -23.16 -9.02
CA ILE A 58 10.44 -23.06 -9.90
C ILE A 58 10.76 -21.57 -10.08
N GLY A 59 11.82 -21.07 -9.40
CA GLY A 59 12.03 -19.64 -9.23
C GLY A 59 10.98 -19.08 -8.26
N PRO A 60 11.15 -19.33 -6.94
CA PRO A 60 10.07 -19.11 -5.96
C PRO A 60 9.51 -17.70 -6.07
N SER A 61 8.25 -17.60 -6.46
CA SER A 61 7.55 -16.32 -6.59
C SER A 61 6.09 -16.43 -6.18
N ILE A 62 5.60 -15.35 -5.62
CA ILE A 62 4.22 -15.20 -5.15
C ILE A 62 3.66 -13.96 -5.83
N SER A 63 2.57 -14.10 -6.57
CA SER A 63 1.80 -12.98 -7.14
C SER A 63 0.41 -12.99 -6.54
N VAL A 64 -0.04 -11.85 -6.04
CA VAL A 64 -1.34 -11.71 -5.38
C VAL A 64 -2.03 -10.45 -5.87
N ASN A 65 -3.33 -10.57 -6.16
CA ASN A 65 -4.22 -9.45 -6.39
C ASN A 65 -5.25 -9.41 -5.27
N LEU A 66 -5.31 -8.28 -4.59
CA LEU A 66 -6.24 -8.03 -3.50
C LEU A 66 -7.21 -6.92 -3.91
N LEU A 67 -8.47 -7.10 -3.55
CA LEU A 67 -9.49 -6.06 -3.60
C LEU A 67 -9.90 -5.71 -2.17
N PHE A 68 -9.80 -4.45 -1.82
CA PHE A 68 -10.39 -3.86 -0.63
C PHE A 68 -11.64 -3.11 -1.04
N PRO A 69 -12.84 -3.62 -0.74
CA PRO A 69 -14.09 -3.00 -1.19
C PRO A 69 -14.24 -1.56 -0.68
N GLU A 70 -13.89 -1.34 0.57
CA GLU A 70 -13.94 -0.05 1.23
C GLU A 70 -12.82 0.05 2.26
N LEU A 71 -12.06 1.14 2.19
CA LEU A 71 -11.09 1.54 3.21
C LEU A 71 -11.51 2.88 3.79
N TYR A 72 -11.43 3.02 5.09
CA TYR A 72 -11.66 4.28 5.79
C TYR A 72 -10.37 4.75 6.45
N ALA A 73 -10.00 5.98 6.18
CA ALA A 73 -8.78 6.59 6.72
C ALA A 73 -9.08 7.90 7.44
N THR A 74 -8.38 8.15 8.53
CA THR A 74 -8.39 9.41 9.27
C THR A 74 -6.97 9.81 9.61
N GLY A 75 -6.75 11.11 9.77
CA GLY A 75 -5.46 11.65 10.17
C GLY A 75 -5.45 13.16 10.09
N ASP A 76 -4.28 13.72 10.26
CA ASP A 76 -4.01 15.14 10.02
C ASP A 76 -3.18 15.33 8.77
N TYR A 77 -3.43 16.40 8.04
CA TYR A 77 -2.69 16.73 6.83
C TYR A 77 -2.13 18.14 6.87
N ASN A 78 -1.04 18.32 6.15
CA ASN A 78 -0.51 19.64 5.80
C ASN A 78 -0.09 19.58 4.33
N VAL A 79 -0.71 20.41 3.49
CA VAL A 79 -0.42 20.46 2.07
C VAL A 79 -0.09 21.86 1.65
N SER A 80 0.90 21.99 0.76
CA SER A 80 1.24 23.25 0.09
C SER A 80 1.82 22.96 -1.28
N GLY A 81 1.59 23.87 -2.23
CA GLY A 81 2.16 23.70 -3.56
C GLY A 81 1.48 24.55 -4.61
N ILE A 82 1.85 24.29 -5.86
CA ILE A 82 1.28 24.90 -7.05
C ILE A 82 0.80 23.79 -7.97
N LEU A 83 -0.49 23.77 -8.25
CA LEU A 83 -1.14 22.82 -9.13
C LEU A 83 -1.24 23.41 -10.53
N GLY A 84 -0.74 22.68 -11.55
CA GLY A 84 -0.83 23.10 -12.95
C GLY A 84 -0.21 24.46 -13.23
N ASP A 85 0.87 24.83 -12.54
CA ASP A 85 1.60 26.10 -12.64
C ASP A 85 0.77 27.37 -12.36
N MET A 86 -0.50 27.25 -11.98
CA MET A 86 -1.40 28.39 -11.83
C MET A 86 -2.09 28.46 -10.47
N PHE A 87 -2.42 27.33 -9.86
CA PHE A 87 -3.25 27.29 -8.67
C PHE A 87 -2.42 26.99 -7.42
N THR A 88 -2.26 27.97 -6.55
CA THR A 88 -1.66 27.73 -5.23
C THR A 88 -2.64 26.94 -4.39
N ILE A 89 -2.22 25.76 -3.94
CA ILE A 89 -2.97 24.92 -3.00
C ILE A 89 -2.29 24.98 -1.64
N PHE A 90 -3.09 25.01 -0.59
CA PHE A 90 -2.62 24.99 0.79
C PHE A 90 -3.73 24.50 1.72
N GLY A 91 -3.35 23.99 2.86
CA GLY A 91 -4.29 23.62 3.91
C GLY A 91 -3.62 22.76 4.96
N SER A 92 -4.19 22.77 6.14
CA SER A 92 -3.78 21.89 7.23
C SER A 92 -4.95 21.65 8.18
N GLY A 93 -5.07 20.44 8.69
CA GLY A 93 -6.13 20.07 9.62
C GLY A 93 -6.45 18.58 9.54
N PRO A 94 -7.50 18.15 10.25
CA PRO A 94 -7.95 16.78 10.19
C PRO A 94 -8.60 16.47 8.83
N PHE A 95 -8.48 15.22 8.41
CA PHE A 95 -9.16 14.70 7.26
C PHE A 95 -9.79 13.33 7.55
N LYS A 96 -10.81 13.02 6.78
CA LYS A 96 -11.39 11.68 6.63
C LYS A 96 -11.44 11.33 5.16
N ALA A 97 -11.14 10.09 4.83
CA ALA A 97 -11.21 9.59 3.48
C ALA A 97 -11.87 8.22 3.46
N THR A 98 -12.82 8.03 2.56
CA THR A 98 -13.36 6.71 2.24
C THR A 98 -12.93 6.35 0.83
N ILE A 99 -12.17 5.27 0.68
CA ILE A 99 -11.62 4.80 -0.58
C ILE A 99 -12.41 3.58 -1.00
N TYR A 100 -12.95 3.59 -2.22
CA TYR A 100 -13.74 2.50 -2.77
C TYR A 100 -12.95 1.72 -3.80
N GLU A 101 -13.10 0.39 -3.71
CA GLU A 101 -12.48 -0.57 -4.63
C GLU A 101 -10.98 -0.33 -4.82
N PHE A 102 -10.26 -0.27 -3.71
CA PHE A 102 -8.80 -0.22 -3.76
C PHE A 102 -8.25 -1.60 -4.14
N ARG A 103 -7.59 -1.69 -5.27
CA ARG A 103 -6.92 -2.90 -5.76
C ARG A 103 -5.45 -2.80 -5.53
N LEU A 104 -4.88 -3.82 -4.94
CA LEU A 104 -3.44 -3.95 -4.72
C LEU A 104 -2.95 -5.20 -5.42
N GLN A 105 -1.99 -5.05 -6.30
CA GLN A 105 -1.31 -6.14 -6.97
C GLN A 105 0.16 -6.14 -6.58
N PHE A 106 0.68 -7.28 -6.18
CA PHE A 106 2.10 -7.41 -5.94
C PHE A 106 2.65 -8.76 -6.40
N THR A 107 3.93 -8.75 -6.77
CA THR A 107 4.70 -9.95 -7.09
C THR A 107 6.01 -9.91 -6.33
N VAL A 108 6.28 -10.97 -5.57
CA VAL A 108 7.53 -11.16 -4.83
C VAL A 108 8.27 -12.32 -5.46
N VAL A 109 9.52 -12.09 -5.86
CA VAL A 109 10.46 -13.16 -6.25
C VAL A 109 11.43 -13.36 -5.11
N LEU A 110 11.51 -14.57 -4.62
CA LEU A 110 12.39 -14.95 -3.51
C LEU A 110 13.69 -15.55 -4.00
N GLY A 111 14.77 -15.24 -3.31
CA GLY A 111 16.05 -15.88 -3.43
C GLY A 111 16.44 -16.58 -2.13
N TYR A 112 17.37 -17.52 -2.21
CA TYR A 112 17.93 -18.20 -1.06
C TYR A 112 19.46 -18.19 -1.15
N SER A 113 20.12 -17.79 -0.07
CA SER A 113 21.56 -17.85 0.07
C SER A 113 21.92 -18.40 1.45
N ARG A 114 21.98 -17.58 2.49
CA ARG A 114 22.11 -17.99 3.90
C ARG A 114 20.78 -17.99 4.63
N GLY A 115 19.74 -17.49 4.00
CA GLY A 115 18.35 -17.38 4.41
C GLY A 115 17.54 -16.92 3.20
N LEU A 116 16.23 -16.79 3.37
CA LEU A 116 15.36 -16.21 2.35
C LEU A 116 15.62 -14.72 2.22
N TYR A 117 15.54 -14.22 0.99
CA TYR A 117 15.55 -12.77 0.71
C TYR A 117 14.67 -12.44 -0.49
N ILE A 118 14.16 -11.22 -0.53
CA ILE A 118 13.45 -10.70 -1.69
C ILE A 118 14.48 -10.38 -2.77
N LYS A 119 14.42 -11.14 -3.88
CA LYS A 119 15.25 -10.92 -5.05
C LYS A 119 14.68 -9.84 -5.95
N ASP A 120 13.35 -9.81 -6.08
CA ASP A 120 12.60 -8.81 -6.84
C ASP A 120 11.24 -8.59 -6.20
N PHE A 121 10.76 -7.36 -6.25
CA PHE A 121 9.46 -6.97 -5.71
C PHE A 121 8.79 -5.97 -6.64
N ASP A 122 7.69 -6.39 -7.21
CA ASP A 122 6.82 -5.52 -7.97
C ASP A 122 5.53 -5.23 -7.21
N LEU A 123 5.06 -3.99 -7.33
CA LEU A 123 3.87 -3.49 -6.65
C LEU A 123 3.16 -2.50 -7.55
N ASP A 124 1.85 -2.65 -7.67
CA ASP A 124 0.96 -1.68 -8.28
C ASP A 124 -0.35 -1.59 -7.50
N PHE A 125 -1.02 -0.46 -7.59
CA PHE A 125 -2.32 -0.26 -6.98
C PHE A 125 -3.20 0.65 -7.83
N ALA A 126 -4.52 0.50 -7.67
CA ALA A 126 -5.53 1.35 -8.30
C ALA A 126 -6.69 1.55 -7.33
N LEU A 127 -7.47 2.60 -7.55
CA LEU A 127 -8.69 2.85 -6.81
C LEU A 127 -9.78 3.36 -7.77
N THR A 128 -11.03 3.10 -7.45
CA THR A 128 -12.15 3.54 -8.29
C THR A 128 -12.60 4.94 -7.91
N SER A 129 -12.71 5.22 -6.62
CA SER A 129 -13.13 6.54 -6.14
C SER A 129 -12.68 6.80 -4.70
N VAL A 130 -12.63 8.08 -4.34
CA VAL A 130 -12.38 8.52 -2.97
C VAL A 130 -13.39 9.58 -2.60
N LEU A 131 -13.94 9.49 -1.40
CA LEU A 131 -14.69 10.57 -0.76
C LEU A 131 -13.80 11.20 0.31
N PHE A 132 -13.60 12.51 0.22
CA PHE A 132 -12.85 13.28 1.19
C PHE A 132 -13.76 14.17 2.03
N ASP A 133 -13.46 14.26 3.29
CA ASP A 133 -13.90 15.30 4.21
C ASP A 133 -12.64 15.93 4.80
N ILE A 134 -12.22 17.07 4.23
CA ILE A 134 -10.95 17.73 4.54
C ILE A 134 -11.28 19.10 5.13
N GLU A 135 -10.86 19.33 6.37
CA GLU A 135 -11.05 20.61 7.02
C GLU A 135 -9.94 21.62 6.63
N ASN A 136 -10.29 22.90 6.60
CA ASN A 136 -9.38 24.04 6.32
C ASN A 136 -8.62 23.95 4.98
N PHE A 137 -9.10 23.15 4.03
CA PHE A 137 -8.51 23.10 2.70
C PHE A 137 -8.83 24.41 1.96
N MET A 138 -7.82 25.08 1.40
CA MET A 138 -7.93 26.36 0.69
C MET A 138 -8.67 27.43 1.52
N GLY A 139 -8.49 27.45 2.85
CA GLY A 139 -9.12 28.38 3.76
C GLY A 139 -10.49 27.94 4.30
N GLY A 140 -11.01 26.79 3.89
CA GLY A 140 -12.23 26.17 4.47
C GLY A 140 -13.55 26.84 4.12
N ASP A 141 -13.55 27.85 3.25
CA ASP A 141 -14.73 28.58 2.78
C ASP A 141 -15.43 27.87 1.60
N GLU A 142 -16.25 28.61 0.86
CA GLU A 142 -16.96 28.07 -0.30
C GLU A 142 -16.02 27.57 -1.40
N VAL A 143 -14.86 28.21 -1.58
CA VAL A 143 -13.82 27.81 -2.54
C VAL A 143 -13.24 26.45 -2.12
N GLY A 144 -12.91 26.29 -0.84
CA GLY A 144 -12.40 25.01 -0.31
C GLY A 144 -13.37 23.86 -0.54
N ARG A 145 -14.67 24.09 -0.35
CA ARG A 145 -15.71 23.06 -0.58
C ARG A 145 -15.83 22.67 -2.07
N ILE A 146 -15.74 23.64 -2.97
CA ILE A 146 -15.76 23.36 -4.41
C ILE A 146 -14.52 22.60 -4.83
N MET A 147 -13.35 23.05 -4.38
CA MET A 147 -12.08 22.38 -4.67
C MET A 147 -12.05 20.97 -4.13
N ASN A 148 -12.59 20.71 -2.94
CA ASN A 148 -12.68 19.37 -2.38
C ASN A 148 -13.45 18.41 -3.31
N LYS A 149 -14.56 18.83 -3.89
CA LYS A 149 -15.30 18.04 -4.90
C LYS A 149 -14.48 17.78 -6.16
N VAL A 150 -13.80 18.81 -6.68
CA VAL A 150 -12.93 18.67 -7.86
C VAL A 150 -11.82 17.64 -7.58
N PHE A 151 -11.21 17.68 -6.40
CA PHE A 151 -10.19 16.71 -6.02
C PHE A 151 -10.76 15.29 -5.90
N GLN A 152 -11.95 15.11 -5.35
CA GLN A 152 -12.60 13.79 -5.30
C GLN A 152 -12.75 13.18 -6.70
N GLU A 153 -13.17 13.97 -7.68
CA GLU A 153 -13.37 13.50 -9.05
C GLU A 153 -12.04 13.21 -9.77
N LEU A 154 -11.00 14.00 -9.47
CA LEU A 154 -9.68 13.88 -10.12
C LEU A 154 -8.75 12.87 -9.43
N THR A 155 -9.01 12.50 -8.18
CA THR A 155 -8.09 11.64 -7.38
C THR A 155 -7.65 10.37 -8.10
N PRO A 156 -8.52 9.57 -8.74
CA PRO A 156 -8.06 8.36 -9.43
C PRO A 156 -7.03 8.67 -10.52
N GLN A 157 -7.23 9.75 -11.28
CA GLN A 157 -6.32 10.16 -12.34
C GLN A 157 -5.01 10.71 -11.77
N VAL A 158 -5.09 11.55 -10.74
CA VAL A 158 -3.92 12.10 -10.04
C VAL A 158 -3.07 10.97 -9.46
N VAL A 159 -3.69 9.97 -8.85
CA VAL A 159 -2.99 8.78 -8.32
C VAL A 159 -2.23 8.06 -9.42
N GLU A 160 -2.82 7.83 -10.59
CA GLU A 160 -2.12 7.18 -11.71
C GLU A 160 -0.89 7.99 -12.17
N ILE A 161 -0.99 9.33 -12.20
CA ILE A 161 0.10 10.20 -12.62
C ILE A 161 1.24 10.20 -11.61
N ILE A 162 0.95 10.22 -10.29
CA ILE A 162 1.99 10.26 -9.25
C ILE A 162 2.56 8.89 -8.88
N LYS A 163 1.93 7.79 -9.28
CA LYS A 163 2.41 6.45 -8.98
C LYS A 163 3.90 6.22 -9.29
N PRO A 164 4.42 6.62 -10.46
CA PRO A 164 5.84 6.46 -10.78
C PRO A 164 6.78 7.13 -9.77
N ASP A 165 6.34 8.21 -9.15
CA ASP A 165 7.14 8.98 -8.20
C ASP A 165 7.13 8.33 -6.81
N ILE A 166 6.01 7.75 -6.39
CA ILE A 166 5.83 7.20 -5.02
C ILE A 166 6.12 5.70 -4.92
N LEU A 167 5.84 4.91 -5.96
CA LEU A 167 6.03 3.45 -5.93
C LEU A 167 7.45 3.01 -5.59
N PRO A 168 8.53 3.64 -6.11
CA PRO A 168 9.90 3.24 -5.76
C PRO A 168 10.17 3.33 -4.26
N GLY A 169 9.68 4.38 -3.60
CA GLY A 169 9.81 4.55 -2.15
C GLY A 169 9.06 3.46 -1.37
N ILE A 170 7.82 3.20 -1.75
CA ILE A 170 7.00 2.15 -1.12
C ILE A 170 7.64 0.77 -1.32
N LYS A 171 8.06 0.44 -2.56
CA LYS A 171 8.72 -0.84 -2.87
C LYS A 171 9.98 -1.03 -2.02
N SER A 172 10.83 -0.01 -1.92
CA SER A 172 12.06 -0.06 -1.12
C SER A 172 11.76 -0.28 0.36
N TYR A 173 10.80 0.44 0.91
CA TYR A 173 10.39 0.30 2.32
C TYR A 173 9.86 -1.11 2.62
N VAL A 174 8.92 -1.59 1.80
CA VAL A 174 8.30 -2.93 1.99
C VAL A 174 9.34 -4.02 1.84
N ALA A 175 10.19 -3.96 0.80
CA ALA A 175 11.23 -4.95 0.59
C ALA A 175 12.25 -5.00 1.73
N SER A 176 12.64 -3.84 2.28
CA SER A 176 13.56 -3.76 3.43
C SER A 176 12.95 -4.43 4.65
N ARG A 177 11.72 -4.05 5.02
CA ARG A 177 11.04 -4.62 6.20
C ARG A 177 10.78 -6.12 6.04
N ALA A 178 10.32 -6.54 4.87
CA ALA A 178 10.10 -7.95 4.61
C ALA A 178 11.40 -8.76 4.67
N ASN A 179 12.52 -8.24 4.16
CA ASN A 179 13.82 -8.91 4.25
C ASN A 179 14.27 -9.09 5.70
N GLU A 180 14.06 -8.11 6.58
CA GLU A 180 14.38 -8.23 8.01
C GLU A 180 13.63 -9.42 8.64
N THR A 181 12.37 -9.62 8.25
CA THR A 181 11.52 -10.69 8.76
C THR A 181 11.89 -12.06 8.18
N ILE A 182 12.09 -12.16 6.85
CA ILE A 182 12.25 -13.45 6.19
C ILE A 182 13.67 -14.00 6.17
N GLN A 183 14.70 -13.21 6.46
CA GLN A 183 16.11 -13.62 6.42
C GLN A 183 16.44 -14.81 7.32
N HIS A 184 15.64 -15.05 8.36
CA HIS A 184 15.80 -16.17 9.29
C HIS A 184 15.10 -17.43 8.83
N LEU A 185 14.24 -17.34 7.80
CA LEU A 185 13.47 -18.44 7.28
C LEU A 185 14.27 -19.27 6.28
N THR A 186 14.00 -20.55 6.27
CA THR A 186 14.49 -21.49 5.25
C THR A 186 13.44 -21.71 4.16
N MET A 187 13.82 -22.34 3.05
CA MET A 187 12.86 -22.75 2.02
C MET A 187 11.81 -23.71 2.59
N ARG A 188 12.18 -24.54 3.56
CA ARG A 188 11.26 -25.46 4.23
C ARG A 188 10.21 -24.70 5.04
N ASP A 189 10.62 -23.65 5.76
CA ASP A 189 9.70 -22.81 6.52
C ASP A 189 8.72 -22.09 5.61
N LEU A 190 9.20 -21.60 4.46
CA LEU A 190 8.35 -21.02 3.43
C LEU A 190 7.29 -22.00 2.93
N PHE A 191 7.68 -23.24 2.62
CA PHE A 191 6.73 -24.26 2.19
C PHE A 191 5.73 -24.62 3.30
N ASN A 192 6.18 -24.71 4.55
CA ASN A 192 5.30 -24.97 5.71
C ASN A 192 4.24 -23.85 5.85
N ILE A 193 4.64 -22.60 5.67
CA ILE A 193 3.74 -21.44 5.76
C ILE A 193 2.72 -21.43 4.60
N LEU A 194 3.16 -21.72 3.39
CA LEU A 194 2.33 -21.60 2.19
C LEU A 194 1.40 -22.78 1.94
N LEU A 195 1.84 -23.99 2.26
CA LEU A 195 1.14 -25.22 1.92
C LEU A 195 0.52 -25.93 3.15
N GLY A 196 0.90 -25.51 4.35
CA GLY A 196 0.56 -26.23 5.57
C GLY A 196 1.38 -27.51 5.78
N GLU A 197 1.54 -27.92 7.03
CA GLU A 197 2.41 -29.08 7.38
C GLU A 197 1.96 -30.42 6.77
N ASN A 198 0.67 -30.56 6.44
CA ASN A 198 0.12 -31.82 5.95
C ASN A 198 0.33 -32.04 4.44
N GLU A 199 0.38 -30.99 3.63
CA GLU A 199 0.56 -31.12 2.17
C GLU A 199 2.02 -31.32 1.76
N ILE A 200 2.97 -30.93 2.61
CA ILE A 200 4.41 -31.09 2.32
C ILE A 200 4.83 -32.57 2.29
N ARG A 201 4.19 -33.43 3.07
CA ARG A 201 4.49 -34.88 3.04
C ARG A 201 4.21 -35.50 1.68
N ASP A 202 3.17 -35.02 0.98
CA ASP A 202 2.76 -35.55 -0.33
C ASP A 202 3.65 -35.00 -1.47
N ILE A 203 4.19 -33.79 -1.31
CA ILE A 203 5.05 -33.17 -2.33
C ILE A 203 6.53 -33.58 -2.16
N ALA A 204 6.99 -33.87 -0.96
CA ALA A 204 8.36 -34.28 -0.69
C ALA A 204 8.75 -35.57 -1.44
N HIS A 205 7.80 -36.48 -1.69
CA HIS A 205 8.01 -37.69 -2.50
C HIS A 205 8.16 -37.43 -4.00
N LEU A 206 7.79 -36.22 -4.49
CA LEU A 206 7.86 -35.84 -5.91
C LEU A 206 9.12 -35.02 -6.27
N ILE A 207 9.84 -34.49 -5.26
CA ILE A 207 10.95 -33.53 -5.47
C ILE A 207 12.31 -34.12 -5.08
N ILE A 208 12.36 -35.21 -4.33
CA ILE A 208 13.60 -35.88 -3.92
C ILE A 208 13.68 -37.23 -4.65
N PRO A 209 14.60 -37.39 -5.62
CA PRO A 209 14.86 -38.67 -6.26
C PRO A 209 15.50 -39.69 -5.32
#